data_6353f4c2711e9a71216054b0eff45582
#
_entry.id   6353f4c2711e9a71216054b0eff45582
#
_cell.length_a   1.000
_cell.length_b   1.000
_cell.length_c   1.000
_cell.angle_alpha   90.00
_cell.angle_beta   90.00
_cell.angle_gamma   90.00
#
_symmetry.space_group_name_H-M   'P 1'
#
loop_
_entity.id
_entity.type
_entity.pdbx_description
1 polymer ?
#
loop_
_entity_poly.entity_id
_entity_poly.type
_entity_poly.pdbx_seq_one_letter_code
_entity_poly.pdbx_strand_id
1 'polypeptide(L)'
;MRIGIFFTGGIVLTASHNPGGINNDFGIKFNCSNGGPAPDNTTNEIHALTTTIKEYRTVPDLSCPVDKIGVFNFNVDDRPFTVEVIDPVRDYVSYMKEIFDFPKIKALIQGTPERKPFNVLIDSMSGVTGPYVQAIFVSELGASSANVRRVTPLEDFGGAHPDPNLTYAADLVAAVKGGDYDLGAAFDGDGDRNMIIGRDALFVTPSDSLAVLAAHAAVIPYFQRSGVKGFARSMPTAAAVDRVAKDLGKEIFEVPTGWKYFGNLMDAGRLSLCGEESFGTGSDHVREKDGLWAALAWLSVLANTGKSVEDILKQHWAKYGRNYFTRYDYEECASDPCNEMMRALEQRMTEPGFVGSQHSAGSKTYTVKVADNFSYMDPIDRSVAMKQGLRIIFEDGSRIVLRLSGTGSSGATVRLYIDSYEATDVFGDAQVMLWPLIDVALQISQLQKYTGRDAPTVIT
;
A
#
# COMPACT_ATOMS: atom_id res chain seq x y z
N MET A 1 9.63 -3.07 20.85
CA MET A 1 10.20 -1.73 21.18
C MET A 1 11.02 -1.87 22.46
N ARG A 2 12.33 -1.62 22.41
CA ARG A 2 13.16 -1.71 23.63
C ARG A 2 12.83 -0.52 24.53
N ILE A 3 12.34 -0.78 25.73
CA ILE A 3 11.99 0.26 26.70
C ILE A 3 13.27 0.97 27.14
N GLY A 4 13.34 2.30 26.99
CA GLY A 4 14.45 3.13 27.46
C GLY A 4 15.52 3.49 26.41
N ILE A 5 15.38 3.09 25.14
CA ILE A 5 16.27 3.57 24.06
C ILE A 5 15.55 4.66 23.27
N PHE A 6 16.16 5.84 23.22
CA PHE A 6 15.70 6.95 22.41
C PHE A 6 16.46 6.94 21.08
N PHE A 7 15.71 6.87 19.97
CA PHE A 7 16.24 7.02 18.63
C PHE A 7 16.04 8.44 18.15
N THR A 8 17.06 9.04 17.56
CA THR A 8 16.96 10.38 16.92
C THR A 8 16.41 10.27 15.50
N GLY A 9 16.53 9.11 14.87
CA GLY A 9 16.02 8.83 13.53
C GLY A 9 16.48 7.47 13.05
N GLY A 10 16.08 7.12 11.83
CA GLY A 10 16.44 5.88 11.16
C GLY A 10 16.85 6.12 9.71
N ILE A 11 17.74 5.28 9.21
CA ILE A 11 18.11 5.22 7.79
C ILE A 11 17.69 3.85 7.27
N VAL A 12 16.88 3.83 6.23
CA VAL A 12 16.43 2.61 5.55
C VAL A 12 17.05 2.59 4.16
N LEU A 13 17.77 1.52 3.84
CA LEU A 13 18.35 1.29 2.52
C LEU A 13 17.42 0.35 1.76
N THR A 14 16.82 0.82 0.64
CA THR A 14 15.81 0.05 -0.06
C THR A 14 15.65 0.47 -1.52
N ALA A 15 15.39 -0.51 -2.41
CA ALA A 15 14.85 -0.27 -3.74
C ALA A 15 13.30 -0.24 -3.73
N SER A 16 12.64 -0.43 -2.56
CA SER A 16 11.20 -0.58 -2.41
C SER A 16 10.66 -1.72 -3.30
N HIS A 17 9.74 -1.41 -4.18
CA HIS A 17 9.14 -2.32 -5.15
C HIS A 17 9.83 -2.31 -6.52
N ASN A 18 10.86 -1.50 -6.70
CA ASN A 18 11.59 -1.41 -7.97
C ASN A 18 12.62 -2.52 -8.11
N PRO A 19 13.07 -2.82 -9.32
CA PRO A 19 14.21 -3.72 -9.53
C PRO A 19 15.43 -3.25 -8.74
N GLY A 20 16.05 -4.16 -8.02
CA GLY A 20 17.25 -3.91 -7.22
C GLY A 20 18.54 -4.38 -7.91
N GLY A 21 19.66 -4.27 -7.20
CA GLY A 21 20.97 -4.68 -7.67
C GLY A 21 21.82 -3.51 -8.19
N ILE A 22 23.07 -3.81 -8.54
CA ILE A 22 24.12 -2.81 -8.79
C ILE A 22 23.83 -1.84 -9.95
N ASN A 23 22.97 -2.22 -10.89
CA ASN A 23 22.61 -1.42 -12.07
C ASN A 23 21.21 -0.84 -11.99
N ASN A 24 20.53 -1.00 -10.87
CA ASN A 24 19.13 -0.61 -10.68
C ASN A 24 18.97 0.32 -9.47
N ASP A 25 17.78 0.39 -8.92
CA ASP A 25 17.46 1.35 -7.87
C ASP A 25 18.12 1.00 -6.54
N PHE A 26 18.62 2.05 -5.87
CA PHE A 26 19.13 2.02 -4.52
C PHE A 26 18.76 3.33 -3.82
N GLY A 27 17.77 3.26 -2.93
CA GLY A 27 17.27 4.41 -2.19
C GLY A 27 17.82 4.50 -0.77
N ILE A 28 17.94 5.73 -0.27
CA ILE A 28 18.22 6.03 1.13
C ILE A 28 17.03 6.82 1.68
N LYS A 29 16.27 6.22 2.58
CA LYS A 29 15.10 6.80 3.20
C LYS A 29 15.43 7.21 4.64
N PHE A 30 15.09 8.43 5.03
CA PHE A 30 15.26 8.92 6.39
C PHE A 30 13.91 8.90 7.12
N ASN A 31 13.90 8.25 8.29
CA ASN A 31 12.75 8.20 9.19
C ASN A 31 13.05 8.98 10.48
N CYS A 32 12.08 9.72 10.97
CA CYS A 32 12.17 10.53 12.17
C CYS A 32 12.12 9.68 13.46
N SER A 33 12.28 10.34 14.60
CA SER A 33 12.32 9.67 15.92
C SER A 33 11.03 8.91 16.28
N ASN A 34 9.90 9.26 15.66
CA ASN A 34 8.64 8.51 15.79
C ASN A 34 8.61 7.20 14.98
N GLY A 35 9.64 6.94 14.16
CA GLY A 35 9.74 5.80 13.26
C GLY A 35 9.08 6.00 11.90
N GLY A 36 8.44 7.13 11.65
CA GLY A 36 7.77 7.44 10.38
C GLY A 36 8.67 8.16 9.37
N PRO A 37 8.29 8.17 8.09
CA PRO A 37 8.98 8.89 7.04
C PRO A 37 9.10 10.38 7.38
N ALA A 38 10.25 10.96 7.08
CA ALA A 38 10.50 12.38 7.31
C ALA A 38 9.54 13.26 6.48
N PRO A 39 9.09 14.40 7.05
CA PRO A 39 8.25 15.37 6.32
C PRO A 39 9.01 16.05 5.19
N ASP A 40 8.26 16.68 4.25
CA ASP A 40 8.83 17.28 3.03
C ASP A 40 9.91 18.32 3.28
N ASN A 41 9.75 19.18 4.29
CA ASN A 41 10.76 20.16 4.61
C ASN A 41 12.12 19.52 4.94
N THR A 42 12.11 18.46 5.76
CA THR A 42 13.32 17.72 6.13
C THR A 42 13.94 17.01 4.92
N THR A 43 13.13 16.32 4.12
CA THR A 43 13.66 15.65 2.92
C THR A 43 14.16 16.63 1.86
N ASN A 44 13.52 17.79 1.70
CA ASN A 44 13.99 18.85 0.80
C ASN A 44 15.31 19.45 1.27
N GLU A 45 15.50 19.67 2.57
CA GLU A 45 16.78 20.12 3.13
C GLU A 45 17.90 19.10 2.91
N ILE A 46 17.63 17.80 3.16
CA ILE A 46 18.58 16.72 2.88
C ILE A 46 18.91 16.70 1.38
N HIS A 47 17.92 16.77 0.51
CA HIS A 47 18.13 16.78 -0.95
C HIS A 47 18.98 18.00 -1.36
N ALA A 48 18.70 19.20 -0.85
CA ALA A 48 19.50 20.39 -1.15
C ALA A 48 20.97 20.22 -0.73
N LEU A 49 21.22 19.56 0.40
CA LEU A 49 22.59 19.23 0.82
C LEU A 49 23.26 18.26 -0.15
N THR A 50 22.56 17.22 -0.63
CA THR A 50 23.15 16.24 -1.57
C THR A 50 23.57 16.86 -2.89
N THR A 51 22.94 17.97 -3.32
CA THR A 51 23.30 18.67 -4.55
C THR A 51 24.52 19.61 -4.40
N THR A 52 24.93 19.92 -3.18
CA THR A 52 25.99 20.87 -2.87
C THR A 52 27.23 20.23 -2.24
N ILE A 53 27.09 19.06 -1.63
CA ILE A 53 28.17 18.33 -0.97
C ILE A 53 29.25 17.94 -1.98
N LYS A 54 30.53 18.15 -1.64
CA LYS A 54 31.70 17.82 -2.48
C LYS A 54 32.51 16.67 -1.91
N GLU A 55 32.32 16.35 -0.65
CA GLU A 55 33.01 15.28 0.07
C GLU A 55 32.09 14.68 1.13
N TYR A 56 32.35 13.46 1.52
CA TYR A 56 31.75 12.83 2.69
C TYR A 56 32.84 12.23 3.58
N ARG A 57 32.54 12.14 4.87
CA ARG A 57 33.47 11.56 5.85
C ARG A 57 33.22 10.07 6.00
N THR A 58 34.28 9.30 6.10
CA THR A 58 34.23 7.87 6.33
C THR A 58 35.30 7.47 7.35
N VAL A 59 35.13 6.32 7.97
CA VAL A 59 36.14 5.68 8.84
C VAL A 59 36.64 4.43 8.14
N PRO A 60 37.73 4.53 7.34
CA PRO A 60 38.15 3.46 6.42
C PRO A 60 38.45 2.13 7.13
N ASP A 61 38.99 2.20 8.34
CA ASP A 61 39.45 1.04 9.13
C ASP A 61 38.36 0.46 10.03
N LEU A 62 37.13 1.02 10.02
CA LEU A 62 36.03 0.49 10.81
C LEU A 62 35.32 -0.60 10.01
N SER A 63 35.55 -1.86 10.44
CA SER A 63 34.86 -3.03 9.89
C SER A 63 33.96 -3.65 10.97
N CYS A 64 32.65 -3.58 10.76
CA CYS A 64 31.65 -4.20 11.63
C CYS A 64 31.04 -5.43 10.95
N PRO A 65 31.03 -6.61 11.61
CA PRO A 65 30.42 -7.81 11.07
C PRO A 65 28.89 -7.72 11.19
N VAL A 66 28.25 -7.00 10.26
CA VAL A 66 26.79 -6.75 10.25
C VAL A 66 25.94 -8.01 10.04
N ASP A 67 26.56 -9.12 9.65
CA ASP A 67 25.98 -10.46 9.52
C ASP A 67 25.91 -11.23 10.87
N LYS A 68 26.52 -10.69 11.94
CA LYS A 68 26.57 -11.34 13.25
C LYS A 68 25.83 -10.52 14.30
N ILE A 69 24.83 -11.13 14.91
CA ILE A 69 24.12 -10.53 16.05
C ILE A 69 25.08 -10.32 17.20
N GLY A 70 25.14 -9.11 17.76
CA GLY A 70 26.02 -8.79 18.89
C GLY A 70 26.25 -7.29 19.04
N VAL A 71 27.06 -6.95 20.06
CA VAL A 71 27.47 -5.58 20.36
C VAL A 71 28.95 -5.43 20.05
N PHE A 72 29.30 -4.51 19.16
CA PHE A 72 30.64 -4.23 18.70
C PHE A 72 31.03 -2.80 19.12
N ASN A 73 32.14 -2.69 19.85
CA ASN A 73 32.64 -1.42 20.35
C ASN A 73 33.86 -0.97 19.57
N PHE A 74 33.87 0.27 19.15
CA PHE A 74 34.93 0.92 18.37
C PHE A 74 35.35 2.22 19.06
N ASN A 75 36.46 2.77 18.62
CA ASN A 75 36.91 4.11 18.96
C ASN A 75 37.07 4.91 17.65
N VAL A 76 36.34 6.01 17.52
CA VAL A 76 36.35 6.87 16.33
C VAL A 76 36.68 8.28 16.77
N ASP A 77 37.79 8.83 16.31
CA ASP A 77 38.30 10.16 16.73
C ASP A 77 38.34 10.30 18.28
N ASP A 78 38.89 9.28 18.96
CA ASP A 78 39.00 9.20 20.43
C ASP A 78 37.63 9.21 21.17
N ARG A 79 36.55 8.91 20.46
CA ARG A 79 35.20 8.80 21.03
C ARG A 79 34.70 7.37 20.94
N PRO A 80 34.03 6.85 21.98
CA PRO A 80 33.43 5.55 21.93
C PRO A 80 32.28 5.51 20.91
N PHE A 81 32.30 4.50 20.04
CA PHE A 81 31.27 4.25 19.05
C PHE A 81 30.83 2.79 19.15
N THR A 82 29.56 2.55 19.32
CA THR A 82 29.01 1.21 19.48
C THR A 82 28.04 0.87 18.36
N VAL A 83 28.20 -0.30 17.76
CA VAL A 83 27.25 -0.89 16.82
C VAL A 83 26.62 -2.11 17.48
N GLU A 84 25.31 -2.11 17.60
CA GLU A 84 24.53 -3.28 18.01
C GLU A 84 23.82 -3.87 16.79
N VAL A 85 24.20 -5.07 16.41
CA VAL A 85 23.51 -5.86 15.38
C VAL A 85 22.43 -6.68 16.06
N ILE A 86 21.18 -6.44 15.71
CA ILE A 86 20.01 -7.08 16.33
C ILE A 86 19.44 -8.19 15.44
N ASP A 87 18.63 -9.08 16.03
CA ASP A 87 17.74 -9.99 15.31
C ASP A 87 16.40 -9.27 15.05
N PRO A 88 16.15 -8.77 13.84
CA PRO A 88 14.93 -8.01 13.55
C PRO A 88 13.69 -8.93 13.51
N VAL A 89 13.86 -10.20 13.17
CA VAL A 89 12.76 -11.16 13.00
C VAL A 89 12.14 -11.50 14.35
N ARG A 90 12.96 -11.83 15.34
CA ARG A 90 12.50 -12.24 16.68
C ARG A 90 11.66 -11.15 17.36
N ASP A 91 12.15 -9.91 17.33
CA ASP A 91 11.48 -8.80 18.00
C ASP A 91 10.15 -8.47 17.29
N TYR A 92 10.12 -8.53 15.94
CA TYR A 92 8.90 -8.34 15.16
C TYR A 92 7.87 -9.45 15.42
N VAL A 93 8.28 -10.73 15.40
CA VAL A 93 7.38 -11.86 15.70
C VAL A 93 6.77 -11.73 17.08
N SER A 94 7.58 -11.35 18.09
CA SER A 94 7.10 -11.12 19.46
C SER A 94 6.03 -10.01 19.48
N TYR A 95 6.25 -8.94 18.74
CA TYR A 95 5.29 -7.84 18.66
C TYR A 95 3.99 -8.24 17.93
N MET A 96 4.08 -9.01 16.85
CA MET A 96 2.89 -9.52 16.15
C MET A 96 2.06 -10.45 17.05
N LYS A 97 2.69 -11.22 17.93
CA LYS A 97 1.99 -12.05 18.93
C LYS A 97 1.24 -11.23 20.00
N GLU A 98 1.66 -10.00 20.26
CA GLU A 98 0.91 -9.07 21.11
C GLU A 98 -0.29 -8.45 20.40
N ILE A 99 -0.20 -8.27 19.07
CA ILE A 99 -1.24 -7.66 18.25
C ILE A 99 -2.34 -8.67 17.91
N PHE A 100 -1.97 -9.88 17.51
CA PHE A 100 -2.86 -10.89 16.94
C PHE A 100 -3.03 -12.12 17.86
N ASP A 101 -4.16 -12.80 17.73
CA ASP A 101 -4.43 -14.10 18.36
C ASP A 101 -3.78 -15.23 17.55
N PHE A 102 -2.48 -15.47 17.75
CA PHE A 102 -1.73 -16.52 17.04
C PHE A 102 -2.30 -17.92 17.27
N PRO A 103 -2.74 -18.33 18.47
CA PRO A 103 -3.42 -19.61 18.66
C PRO A 103 -4.63 -19.80 17.74
N LYS A 104 -5.45 -18.76 17.59
CA LYS A 104 -6.65 -18.82 16.72
C LYS A 104 -6.31 -18.87 15.24
N ILE A 105 -5.31 -18.09 14.80
CA ILE A 105 -4.80 -18.14 13.41
C ILE A 105 -4.15 -19.50 13.13
N LYS A 106 -3.40 -20.04 14.07
CA LYS A 106 -2.81 -21.39 13.97
C LYS A 106 -3.88 -22.46 13.80
N ALA A 107 -4.95 -22.41 14.60
CA ALA A 107 -6.08 -23.33 14.47
C ALA A 107 -6.81 -23.20 13.11
N LEU A 108 -6.85 -21.99 12.52
CA LEU A 108 -7.32 -21.80 11.16
C LEU A 108 -6.43 -22.55 10.15
N ILE A 109 -5.11 -22.32 10.20
CA ILE A 109 -4.15 -22.87 9.22
C ILE A 109 -4.03 -24.40 9.35
N GLN A 110 -3.92 -24.93 10.57
CA GLN A 110 -3.72 -26.35 10.79
C GLN A 110 -5.03 -27.16 10.76
N GLY A 111 -6.17 -26.47 10.86
CA GLY A 111 -7.46 -27.12 11.06
C GLY A 111 -7.71 -27.54 12.50
N THR A 112 -8.93 -27.99 12.73
CA THR A 112 -9.40 -28.60 14.00
C THR A 112 -10.21 -29.85 13.66
N PRO A 113 -10.59 -30.68 14.65
CA PRO A 113 -11.47 -31.81 14.36
C PRO A 113 -12.76 -31.44 13.61
N GLU A 114 -13.24 -30.19 13.79
CA GLU A 114 -14.47 -29.69 13.18
C GLU A 114 -14.22 -28.88 11.90
N ARG A 115 -12.97 -28.54 11.59
CA ARG A 115 -12.62 -27.66 10.46
C ARG A 115 -11.40 -28.16 9.72
N LYS A 116 -11.51 -28.27 8.40
CA LYS A 116 -10.35 -28.57 7.54
C LYS A 116 -9.27 -27.48 7.64
N PRO A 117 -7.99 -27.85 7.42
CA PRO A 117 -6.92 -26.86 7.27
C PRO A 117 -7.26 -25.81 6.23
N PHE A 118 -6.84 -24.57 6.51
CA PHE A 118 -6.94 -23.44 5.60
C PHE A 118 -5.58 -23.26 4.92
N ASN A 119 -5.51 -23.53 3.64
CA ASN A 119 -4.27 -23.54 2.88
C ASN A 119 -3.88 -22.13 2.43
N VAL A 120 -2.74 -21.64 2.90
CA VAL A 120 -2.17 -20.35 2.46
C VAL A 120 -1.01 -20.57 1.49
N LEU A 121 -0.77 -19.64 0.58
CA LEU A 121 0.44 -19.56 -0.23
C LEU A 121 1.04 -18.16 -0.10
N ILE A 122 2.23 -18.05 0.50
CA ILE A 122 2.85 -16.78 0.85
C ILE A 122 4.12 -16.59 0.03
N ASP A 123 4.25 -15.45 -0.63
CA ASP A 123 5.35 -15.14 -1.53
C ASP A 123 6.09 -13.88 -1.08
N SER A 124 7.35 -14.03 -0.69
CA SER A 124 8.19 -12.91 -0.27
C SER A 124 8.90 -12.20 -1.42
N MET A 125 8.68 -12.62 -2.67
CA MET A 125 9.28 -12.05 -3.89
C MET A 125 10.80 -11.83 -3.80
N SER A 126 11.51 -12.72 -3.07
CA SER A 126 12.94 -12.60 -2.75
C SER A 126 13.33 -11.31 -2.01
N GLY A 127 12.36 -10.65 -1.38
CA GLY A 127 12.54 -9.47 -0.54
C GLY A 127 12.87 -9.80 0.91
N VAL A 128 12.98 -8.74 1.74
CA VAL A 128 13.38 -8.84 3.15
C VAL A 128 12.38 -9.59 4.03
N THR A 129 11.14 -9.77 3.57
CA THR A 129 10.09 -10.48 4.33
C THR A 129 10.34 -11.98 4.46
N GLY A 130 11.22 -12.58 3.67
CA GLY A 130 11.45 -14.03 3.63
C GLY A 130 11.69 -14.67 4.99
N PRO A 131 12.69 -14.24 5.78
CA PRO A 131 12.94 -14.75 7.12
C PRO A 131 11.75 -14.57 8.09
N TYR A 132 11.02 -13.46 7.98
CA TYR A 132 9.81 -13.19 8.77
C TYR A 132 8.67 -14.15 8.40
N VAL A 133 8.48 -14.39 7.11
CA VAL A 133 7.47 -15.35 6.60
C VAL A 133 7.75 -16.74 7.10
N GLN A 134 9.01 -17.19 7.08
CA GLN A 134 9.39 -18.50 7.64
C GLN A 134 9.12 -18.58 9.15
N ALA A 135 9.51 -17.54 9.90
CA ALA A 135 9.31 -17.51 11.34
C ALA A 135 7.81 -17.48 11.71
N ILE A 136 7.03 -16.62 11.08
CA ILE A 136 5.61 -16.42 11.40
C ILE A 136 4.76 -17.57 10.85
N PHE A 137 4.76 -17.78 9.53
CA PHE A 137 3.79 -18.69 8.91
C PHE A 137 4.17 -20.16 9.11
N VAL A 138 5.46 -20.51 9.01
CA VAL A 138 5.91 -21.90 9.16
C VAL A 138 6.13 -22.23 10.64
N SER A 139 6.99 -21.51 11.33
CA SER A 139 7.41 -21.91 12.69
C SER A 139 6.32 -21.65 13.73
N GLU A 140 5.69 -20.50 13.74
CA GLU A 140 4.69 -20.14 14.75
C GLU A 140 3.29 -20.64 14.39
N LEU A 141 2.83 -20.41 13.17
CA LEU A 141 1.47 -20.72 12.74
C LEU A 141 1.31 -22.14 12.18
N GLY A 142 2.42 -22.81 11.82
CA GLY A 142 2.43 -24.21 11.41
C GLY A 142 1.95 -24.47 9.99
N ALA A 143 2.06 -23.49 9.10
CA ALA A 143 1.89 -23.71 7.67
C ALA A 143 3.00 -24.63 7.13
N SER A 144 2.72 -25.35 6.05
CA SER A 144 3.76 -26.16 5.38
C SER A 144 4.86 -25.26 4.81
N SER A 145 6.12 -25.68 4.92
CA SER A 145 7.24 -25.00 4.28
C SER A 145 7.13 -24.98 2.74
N ALA A 146 6.34 -25.87 2.15
CA ALA A 146 6.03 -25.86 0.72
C ALA A 146 5.08 -24.72 0.33
N ASN A 147 4.42 -24.09 1.31
CA ASN A 147 3.45 -23.03 1.11
C ASN A 147 4.06 -21.62 1.27
N VAL A 148 5.38 -21.53 1.37
CA VAL A 148 6.11 -20.26 1.37
C VAL A 148 7.12 -20.24 0.22
N ARG A 149 7.16 -19.14 -0.52
CA ARG A 149 7.92 -19.02 -1.77
C ARG A 149 8.88 -17.83 -1.70
N ARG A 150 9.99 -17.95 -2.45
CA ARG A 150 11.00 -16.88 -2.62
C ARG A 150 11.40 -16.23 -1.29
N VAL A 151 11.61 -17.07 -0.26
CA VAL A 151 11.87 -16.64 1.13
C VAL A 151 13.35 -16.34 1.42
N THR A 152 14.22 -16.50 0.46
CA THR A 152 15.63 -16.08 0.57
C THR A 152 15.74 -14.67 0.00
N PRO A 153 16.11 -13.66 0.80
CA PRO A 153 16.36 -12.33 0.30
C PRO A 153 17.54 -12.33 -0.69
N LEU A 154 17.37 -11.65 -1.82
CA LEU A 154 18.39 -11.47 -2.85
C LEU A 154 18.55 -9.98 -3.14
N GLU A 155 19.78 -9.53 -3.38
CA GLU A 155 20.08 -8.09 -3.60
C GLU A 155 19.40 -7.53 -4.86
N ASP A 156 19.17 -8.39 -5.86
CA ASP A 156 18.50 -8.07 -7.13
C ASP A 156 17.10 -8.70 -7.23
N PHE A 157 16.56 -9.23 -6.11
CA PHE A 157 15.30 -9.97 -6.07
C PHE A 157 15.23 -11.16 -7.04
N GLY A 158 16.39 -11.73 -7.40
CA GLY A 158 16.50 -12.80 -8.39
C GLY A 158 16.26 -12.32 -9.82
N GLY A 159 16.57 -11.08 -10.13
CA GLY A 159 16.32 -10.44 -11.41
C GLY A 159 14.85 -10.07 -11.66
N ALA A 160 14.01 -10.12 -10.62
CA ALA A 160 12.58 -9.84 -10.71
C ALA A 160 12.26 -8.39 -10.30
N HIS A 161 11.02 -7.97 -10.63
CA HIS A 161 10.41 -6.74 -10.13
C HIS A 161 9.53 -7.11 -8.91
N PRO A 162 9.93 -6.76 -7.69
CA PRO A 162 9.25 -7.24 -6.47
C PRO A 162 8.06 -6.34 -6.10
N ASP A 163 7.12 -6.13 -7.01
CA ASP A 163 5.89 -5.37 -6.76
C ASP A 163 4.69 -6.33 -6.70
N PRO A 164 3.95 -6.40 -5.57
CA PRO A 164 2.91 -7.39 -5.34
C PRO A 164 1.60 -7.03 -6.04
N ASN A 165 1.61 -7.02 -7.37
CA ASN A 165 0.43 -6.80 -8.21
C ASN A 165 0.20 -7.99 -9.16
N LEU A 166 -0.90 -7.97 -9.90
CA LEU A 166 -1.28 -9.08 -10.80
C LEU A 166 -0.27 -9.33 -11.92
N THR A 167 0.51 -8.33 -12.31
CA THR A 167 1.52 -8.41 -13.37
C THR A 167 2.80 -9.06 -12.86
N TYR A 168 3.38 -8.52 -11.80
CA TYR A 168 4.69 -8.95 -11.30
C TYR A 168 4.63 -10.14 -10.34
N ALA A 169 3.48 -10.38 -9.72
CA ALA A 169 3.22 -11.59 -8.92
C ALA A 169 2.41 -12.64 -9.70
N ALA A 170 2.47 -12.64 -11.04
CA ALA A 170 1.72 -13.55 -11.91
C ALA A 170 1.94 -15.04 -11.58
N ASP A 171 3.16 -15.41 -11.14
CA ASP A 171 3.48 -16.78 -10.72
C ASP A 171 2.71 -17.21 -9.46
N LEU A 172 2.50 -16.29 -8.50
CA LEU A 172 1.66 -16.54 -7.34
C LEU A 172 0.20 -16.69 -7.77
N VAL A 173 -0.29 -15.78 -8.61
CA VAL A 173 -1.67 -15.80 -9.14
C VAL A 173 -1.95 -17.12 -9.84
N ALA A 174 -1.05 -17.56 -10.73
CA ALA A 174 -1.17 -18.83 -11.44
C ALA A 174 -1.17 -20.03 -10.49
N ALA A 175 -0.27 -20.02 -9.48
CA ALA A 175 -0.19 -21.10 -8.49
C ALA A 175 -1.45 -21.20 -7.63
N VAL A 176 -2.01 -20.07 -7.18
CA VAL A 176 -3.26 -20.07 -6.40
C VAL A 176 -4.45 -20.50 -7.26
N LYS A 177 -4.50 -20.08 -8.53
CA LYS A 177 -5.55 -20.47 -9.47
C LYS A 177 -5.53 -21.96 -9.81
N GLY A 178 -4.36 -22.56 -9.91
CA GLY A 178 -4.17 -23.97 -10.26
C GLY A 178 -4.06 -24.92 -9.09
N GLY A 179 -3.99 -24.43 -7.85
CA GLY A 179 -3.75 -25.19 -6.63
C GLY A 179 -4.94 -25.21 -5.67
N ASP A 180 -4.78 -25.96 -4.57
CA ASP A 180 -5.77 -26.00 -3.50
C ASP A 180 -5.37 -25.02 -2.38
N TYR A 181 -5.44 -23.72 -2.69
CA TYR A 181 -5.15 -22.65 -1.75
C TYR A 181 -6.41 -21.82 -1.48
N ASP A 182 -6.60 -21.47 -0.21
CA ASP A 182 -7.73 -20.64 0.25
C ASP A 182 -7.37 -19.15 0.24
N LEU A 183 -6.07 -18.83 0.38
CA LEU A 183 -5.52 -17.48 0.35
C LEU A 183 -4.10 -17.48 -0.21
N GLY A 184 -3.81 -16.53 -1.09
CA GLY A 184 -2.48 -16.15 -1.48
C GLY A 184 -2.14 -14.75 -0.99
N ALA A 185 -0.87 -14.53 -0.61
CA ALA A 185 -0.35 -13.20 -0.30
C ALA A 185 1.05 -13.01 -0.86
N ALA A 186 1.35 -11.82 -1.37
CA ALA A 186 2.69 -11.41 -1.80
C ALA A 186 3.10 -10.11 -1.13
N PHE A 187 4.41 -9.91 -0.96
CA PHE A 187 5.01 -8.70 -0.37
C PHE A 187 6.08 -8.15 -1.29
N ASP A 188 6.27 -6.81 -1.29
CA ASP A 188 7.32 -6.17 -2.08
C ASP A 188 8.72 -6.33 -1.46
N GLY A 189 9.71 -5.71 -2.11
CA GLY A 189 11.12 -5.87 -1.75
C GLY A 189 11.46 -5.51 -0.31
N ASP A 190 10.86 -4.45 0.24
CA ASP A 190 11.03 -4.02 1.64
C ASP A 190 9.86 -4.39 2.55
N GLY A 191 8.83 -5.06 2.02
CA GLY A 191 7.75 -5.65 2.78
C GLY A 191 6.68 -4.68 3.25
N ASP A 192 6.67 -3.46 2.74
CA ASP A 192 5.71 -2.45 3.14
C ASP A 192 4.38 -2.54 2.36
N ARG A 193 4.35 -3.24 1.21
CA ARG A 193 3.16 -3.52 0.41
C ARG A 193 2.71 -4.97 0.53
N ASN A 194 1.42 -5.20 0.21
CA ASN A 194 0.85 -6.53 0.22
C ASN A 194 -0.23 -6.70 -0.86
N MET A 195 -0.26 -7.84 -1.51
CA MET A 195 -1.39 -8.29 -2.33
C MET A 195 -2.07 -9.47 -1.63
N ILE A 196 -3.39 -9.44 -1.60
CA ILE A 196 -4.23 -10.54 -1.09
C ILE A 196 -5.08 -11.08 -2.23
N ILE A 197 -5.06 -12.40 -2.42
CA ILE A 197 -5.92 -13.12 -3.35
C ILE A 197 -6.60 -14.28 -2.63
N GLY A 198 -7.88 -14.49 -2.92
CA GLY A 198 -8.64 -15.64 -2.43
C GLY A 198 -8.49 -16.87 -3.33
N ARG A 199 -9.26 -17.91 -3.03
CA ARG A 199 -9.37 -19.15 -3.84
C ARG A 199 -9.64 -18.79 -5.31
N ASP A 200 -9.15 -19.60 -6.23
CA ASP A 200 -9.27 -19.42 -7.68
C ASP A 200 -8.69 -18.08 -8.18
N ALA A 201 -7.72 -17.53 -7.43
CA ALA A 201 -7.08 -16.23 -7.66
C ALA A 201 -8.06 -15.05 -7.64
N LEU A 202 -9.11 -15.10 -6.81
CA LEU A 202 -9.99 -13.96 -6.58
C LEU A 202 -9.18 -12.78 -6.03
N PHE A 203 -8.99 -11.76 -6.85
CA PHE A 203 -8.21 -10.58 -6.48
C PHE A 203 -8.98 -9.69 -5.50
N VAL A 204 -8.32 -9.33 -4.40
CA VAL A 204 -8.81 -8.34 -3.43
C VAL A 204 -8.16 -7.00 -3.75
N THR A 205 -8.94 -6.03 -4.23
CA THR A 205 -8.39 -4.69 -4.47
C THR A 205 -7.88 -4.09 -3.16
N PRO A 206 -6.81 -3.26 -3.17
CA PRO A 206 -6.33 -2.58 -1.96
C PRO A 206 -7.43 -1.78 -1.25
N SER A 207 -8.33 -1.16 -2.03
CA SER A 207 -9.46 -0.39 -1.49
C SER A 207 -10.47 -1.27 -0.73
N ASP A 208 -10.80 -2.44 -1.28
CA ASP A 208 -11.68 -3.41 -0.61
C ASP A 208 -10.98 -4.05 0.60
N SER A 209 -9.68 -4.35 0.47
CA SER A 209 -8.88 -4.89 1.57
C SER A 209 -8.92 -3.95 2.79
N LEU A 210 -8.63 -2.66 2.58
CA LEU A 210 -8.69 -1.65 3.63
C LEU A 210 -10.09 -1.58 4.25
N ALA A 211 -11.15 -1.55 3.43
CA ALA A 211 -12.53 -1.44 3.90
C ALA A 211 -12.97 -2.68 4.71
N VAL A 212 -12.61 -3.88 4.26
CA VAL A 212 -12.88 -5.13 4.98
C VAL A 212 -12.14 -5.16 6.31
N LEU A 213 -10.85 -4.83 6.33
CA LEU A 213 -10.06 -4.79 7.56
C LEU A 213 -10.63 -3.74 8.55
N ALA A 214 -11.06 -2.58 8.06
CA ALA A 214 -11.72 -1.55 8.88
C ALA A 214 -13.03 -2.05 9.48
N ALA A 215 -13.89 -2.71 8.68
CA ALA A 215 -15.17 -3.25 9.14
C ALA A 215 -15.01 -4.36 10.20
N HIS A 216 -13.88 -5.05 10.16
CA HIS A 216 -13.57 -6.16 11.07
C HIS A 216 -12.46 -5.85 12.09
N ALA A 217 -11.99 -4.61 12.20
CA ALA A 217 -10.87 -4.26 13.08
C ALA A 217 -11.07 -4.73 14.53
N ALA A 218 -12.29 -4.70 15.02
CA ALA A 218 -12.64 -5.13 16.37
C ALA A 218 -12.38 -6.63 16.68
N VAL A 219 -12.11 -7.49 15.68
CA VAL A 219 -11.74 -8.89 15.95
C VAL A 219 -10.25 -9.05 16.30
N ILE A 220 -9.45 -8.01 16.07
CA ILE A 220 -8.00 -8.01 16.35
C ILE A 220 -7.78 -7.60 17.81
N PRO A 221 -7.10 -8.41 18.65
CA PRO A 221 -6.91 -8.12 20.06
C PRO A 221 -6.28 -6.74 20.36
N TYR A 222 -5.39 -6.28 19.50
CA TYR A 222 -4.82 -4.93 19.61
C TYR A 222 -5.93 -3.85 19.66
N PHE A 223 -6.85 -3.88 18.69
CA PHE A 223 -7.94 -2.89 18.66
C PHE A 223 -9.03 -3.13 19.70
N GLN A 224 -9.17 -4.36 20.22
CA GLN A 224 -10.04 -4.62 21.37
C GLN A 224 -9.54 -3.89 22.61
N ARG A 225 -8.22 -3.81 22.80
CA ARG A 225 -7.60 -3.13 23.94
C ARG A 225 -7.51 -1.61 23.76
N SER A 226 -7.07 -1.15 22.57
CA SER A 226 -6.81 0.27 22.29
C SER A 226 -8.04 1.04 21.81
N GLY A 227 -9.07 0.33 21.37
CA GLY A 227 -10.20 0.91 20.62
C GLY A 227 -9.79 1.30 19.18
N VAL A 228 -10.78 1.37 18.30
CA VAL A 228 -10.62 1.92 16.95
C VAL A 228 -10.91 3.42 17.00
N LYS A 229 -9.96 4.25 16.57
CA LYS A 229 -10.03 5.72 16.61
C LYS A 229 -10.69 6.26 15.33
N GLY A 230 -10.02 6.14 14.21
CA GLY A 230 -10.45 6.59 12.89
C GLY A 230 -9.76 5.82 11.77
N PHE A 231 -10.13 6.15 10.54
CA PHE A 231 -9.59 5.56 9.33
C PHE A 231 -9.06 6.63 8.39
N ALA A 232 -8.13 6.24 7.50
CA ALA A 232 -7.65 7.13 6.45
C ALA A 232 -7.35 6.35 5.17
N ARG A 233 -7.48 7.03 4.04
CA ARG A 233 -7.04 6.54 2.74
C ARG A 233 -6.33 7.63 1.96
N SER A 234 -5.44 7.25 1.04
CA SER A 234 -4.93 8.21 0.07
C SER A 234 -6.05 8.67 -0.87
N MET A 235 -5.93 9.87 -1.43
CA MET A 235 -6.94 10.46 -2.31
C MET A 235 -7.25 9.58 -3.53
N PRO A 236 -6.26 8.94 -4.20
CA PRO A 236 -6.57 8.07 -5.33
C PRO A 236 -7.20 6.72 -4.92
N THR A 237 -7.09 6.30 -3.68
CA THR A 237 -7.73 5.07 -3.17
C THR A 237 -9.25 5.20 -3.20
N ALA A 238 -9.96 4.18 -3.67
CA ALA A 238 -11.42 4.21 -3.74
C ALA A 238 -12.09 4.39 -2.38
N ALA A 239 -13.27 5.00 -2.39
CA ALA A 239 -13.98 5.46 -1.19
C ALA A 239 -14.71 4.33 -0.42
N ALA A 240 -14.30 3.06 -0.57
CA ALA A 240 -14.94 1.93 0.09
C ALA A 240 -14.91 2.04 1.62
N VAL A 241 -13.77 2.42 2.19
CA VAL A 241 -13.59 2.57 3.65
C VAL A 241 -14.39 3.75 4.24
N ASP A 242 -14.74 4.76 3.43
CA ASP A 242 -15.52 5.92 3.87
C ASP A 242 -16.92 5.51 4.38
N ARG A 243 -17.54 4.51 3.71
CA ARG A 243 -18.85 3.97 4.11
C ARG A 243 -18.77 3.16 5.40
N VAL A 244 -17.67 2.43 5.58
CA VAL A 244 -17.40 1.72 6.83
C VAL A 244 -17.22 2.70 7.98
N ALA A 245 -16.45 3.76 7.78
CA ALA A 245 -16.23 4.80 8.78
C ALA A 245 -17.56 5.44 9.21
N LYS A 246 -18.42 5.77 8.24
CA LYS A 246 -19.76 6.32 8.50
C LYS A 246 -20.63 5.35 9.30
N ASP A 247 -20.66 4.07 8.93
CA ASP A 247 -21.45 3.04 9.63
C ASP A 247 -20.98 2.85 11.06
N LEU A 248 -19.67 2.89 11.30
CA LEU A 248 -19.07 2.73 12.62
C LEU A 248 -19.00 4.04 13.43
N GLY A 249 -19.46 5.17 12.88
CA GLY A 249 -19.39 6.49 13.53
C GLY A 249 -17.95 6.94 13.81
N LYS A 250 -17.02 6.64 12.89
CA LYS A 250 -15.60 6.97 13.00
C LYS A 250 -15.20 8.09 12.07
N GLU A 251 -14.15 8.84 12.45
CA GLU A 251 -13.53 9.80 11.53
C GLU A 251 -12.95 9.10 10.31
N ILE A 252 -13.01 9.76 9.16
CA ILE A 252 -12.35 9.34 7.92
C ILE A 252 -11.56 10.52 7.35
N PHE A 253 -10.33 10.23 6.94
CA PHE A 253 -9.42 11.22 6.36
C PHE A 253 -9.06 10.81 4.94
N GLU A 254 -9.25 11.73 3.99
CA GLU A 254 -8.72 11.64 2.63
C GLU A 254 -7.45 12.48 2.56
N VAL A 255 -6.29 11.83 2.38
CA VAL A 255 -4.98 12.49 2.41
C VAL A 255 -4.26 12.34 1.07
N PRO A 256 -3.23 13.14 0.77
CA PRO A 256 -2.39 12.90 -0.40
C PRO A 256 -1.72 11.52 -0.37
N THR A 257 -1.17 11.07 -1.50
CA THR A 257 -0.31 9.90 -1.52
C THR A 257 0.97 10.18 -0.74
N GLY A 258 1.34 9.25 0.15
CA GLY A 258 2.53 9.34 0.98
C GLY A 258 2.24 9.07 2.45
N TRP A 259 2.99 8.14 3.03
CA TRP A 259 2.71 7.60 4.38
C TRP A 259 2.87 8.63 5.51
N LYS A 260 3.66 9.68 5.31
CA LYS A 260 3.85 10.78 6.27
C LYS A 260 2.55 11.45 6.73
N TYR A 261 1.57 11.57 5.84
CA TYR A 261 0.26 12.17 6.17
C TYR A 261 -0.55 11.31 7.14
N PHE A 262 -0.40 9.98 7.05
CA PHE A 262 -1.01 9.08 8.02
C PHE A 262 -0.29 9.15 9.37
N GLY A 263 1.04 9.28 9.38
CA GLY A 263 1.86 9.38 10.58
C GLY A 263 1.42 10.52 11.50
N ASN A 264 1.15 11.71 10.97
CA ASN A 264 0.66 12.86 11.75
C ASN A 264 -0.67 12.56 12.45
N LEU A 265 -1.61 11.91 11.75
CA LEU A 265 -2.91 11.53 12.31
C LEU A 265 -2.77 10.44 13.39
N MET A 266 -1.84 9.50 13.20
CA MET A 266 -1.53 8.45 14.20
C MET A 266 -0.94 9.06 15.46
N ASP A 267 0.02 9.98 15.33
CA ASP A 267 0.66 10.65 16.48
C ASP A 267 -0.31 11.53 17.25
N ALA A 268 -1.29 12.12 16.56
CA ALA A 268 -2.39 12.85 17.18
C ALA A 268 -3.47 11.96 17.82
N GLY A 269 -3.33 10.63 17.74
CA GLY A 269 -4.29 9.68 18.29
C GLY A 269 -5.64 9.65 17.56
N ARG A 270 -5.71 10.07 16.29
CA ARG A 270 -6.93 10.16 15.49
C ARG A 270 -7.10 9.03 14.48
N LEU A 271 -6.06 8.24 14.24
CA LEU A 271 -6.02 7.21 13.21
C LEU A 271 -5.65 5.85 13.80
N SER A 272 -6.36 4.80 13.41
CA SER A 272 -6.05 3.41 13.76
C SER A 272 -5.64 2.57 12.56
N LEU A 273 -6.24 2.78 11.39
CA LEU A 273 -6.03 1.97 10.20
C LEU A 273 -6.06 2.85 8.95
N CYS A 274 -5.12 2.63 8.05
CA CYS A 274 -5.03 3.35 6.79
C CYS A 274 -4.49 2.49 5.66
N GLY A 275 -4.67 2.97 4.43
CA GLY A 275 -4.16 2.28 3.24
C GLY A 275 -4.13 3.14 2.00
N GLU A 276 -3.40 2.63 1.03
CA GLU A 276 -3.22 3.22 -0.30
C GLU A 276 -3.56 2.21 -1.39
N GLU A 277 -4.04 2.68 -2.52
CA GLU A 277 -4.32 1.87 -3.70
C GLU A 277 -3.08 1.18 -4.27
N SER A 278 -1.90 1.65 -3.87
CA SER A 278 -0.60 1.10 -4.22
C SER A 278 -0.17 -0.09 -3.35
N PHE A 279 -1.15 -0.80 -2.78
CA PHE A 279 -0.95 -1.99 -1.94
C PHE A 279 -0.35 -1.74 -0.55
N GLY A 280 -0.21 -0.47 -0.13
CA GLY A 280 0.21 -0.13 1.23
C GLY A 280 -0.95 -0.20 2.21
N THR A 281 -0.79 -0.93 3.31
CA THR A 281 -1.75 -1.00 4.41
C THR A 281 -0.99 -0.96 5.73
N GLY A 282 -1.55 -0.31 6.74
CA GLY A 282 -0.94 -0.26 8.07
C GLY A 282 -1.89 0.24 9.14
N SER A 283 -1.44 0.16 10.36
CA SER A 283 -2.16 0.66 11.53
C SER A 283 -1.26 1.48 12.45
N ASP A 284 -1.82 2.04 13.51
CA ASP A 284 -1.07 2.85 14.47
C ASP A 284 -0.09 2.06 15.37
N HIS A 285 0.12 0.77 15.09
CA HIS A 285 1.12 -0.07 15.75
C HIS A 285 2.56 0.36 15.40
N VAL A 286 2.77 0.82 14.16
CA VAL A 286 4.02 1.44 13.68
C VAL A 286 3.70 2.68 12.85
N ARG A 287 4.73 3.44 12.40
CA ARG A 287 4.55 4.65 11.57
C ARG A 287 4.91 4.41 10.10
N GLU A 288 4.98 3.15 9.70
CA GLU A 288 5.20 2.70 8.33
C GLU A 288 4.09 1.74 7.88
N LYS A 289 4.02 1.50 6.58
CA LYS A 289 3.22 0.42 5.99
C LYS A 289 3.77 -0.92 6.46
N ASP A 290 2.90 -1.92 6.56
CA ASP A 290 3.29 -3.25 7.03
C ASP A 290 2.48 -4.33 6.30
N GLY A 291 3.09 -4.94 5.28
CA GLY A 291 2.45 -5.97 4.47
C GLY A 291 2.18 -7.25 5.24
N LEU A 292 3.09 -7.65 6.11
CA LEU A 292 2.93 -8.85 6.96
C LEU A 292 1.79 -8.67 7.96
N TRP A 293 1.70 -7.49 8.58
CA TRP A 293 0.59 -7.12 9.45
C TRP A 293 -0.74 -7.24 8.71
N ALA A 294 -0.82 -6.74 7.47
CA ALA A 294 -2.04 -6.81 6.67
C ALA A 294 -2.47 -8.25 6.37
N ALA A 295 -1.53 -9.15 6.04
CA ALA A 295 -1.80 -10.57 5.86
C ALA A 295 -2.29 -11.24 7.15
N LEU A 296 -1.67 -10.95 8.29
CA LEU A 296 -2.11 -11.43 9.60
C LEU A 296 -3.48 -10.88 10.00
N ALA A 297 -3.79 -9.63 9.64
CA ALA A 297 -5.10 -9.03 9.86
C ALA A 297 -6.18 -9.78 9.06
N TRP A 298 -5.93 -10.09 7.80
CA TRP A 298 -6.81 -10.94 6.99
C TRP A 298 -7.02 -12.32 7.62
N LEU A 299 -5.95 -12.98 8.03
CA LEU A 299 -6.06 -14.28 8.72
C LEU A 299 -6.84 -14.19 10.02
N SER A 300 -6.72 -13.08 10.77
CA SER A 300 -7.54 -12.83 11.95
C SER A 300 -9.02 -12.70 11.61
N VAL A 301 -9.38 -12.00 10.54
CA VAL A 301 -10.77 -11.88 10.07
C VAL A 301 -11.31 -13.26 9.66
N LEU A 302 -10.55 -14.03 8.86
CA LEU A 302 -10.91 -15.36 8.41
C LEU A 302 -11.09 -16.35 9.59
N ALA A 303 -10.17 -16.31 10.57
CA ALA A 303 -10.23 -17.15 11.77
C ALA A 303 -11.43 -16.83 12.67
N ASN A 304 -11.83 -15.56 12.72
CA ASN A 304 -12.96 -15.12 13.54
C ASN A 304 -14.32 -15.34 12.86
N THR A 305 -14.40 -15.16 11.54
CA THR A 305 -15.65 -15.30 10.79
C THR A 305 -15.96 -16.72 10.37
N GLY A 306 -14.94 -17.55 10.19
CA GLY A 306 -15.08 -18.89 9.64
C GLY A 306 -15.44 -18.94 8.15
N LYS A 307 -15.33 -17.82 7.44
CA LYS A 307 -15.75 -17.64 6.05
C LYS A 307 -14.57 -17.67 5.09
N SER A 308 -14.83 -17.83 3.80
CA SER A 308 -13.85 -17.65 2.74
C SER A 308 -13.60 -16.15 2.48
N VAL A 309 -12.50 -15.82 1.77
CA VAL A 309 -12.23 -14.46 1.29
C VAL A 309 -13.40 -13.95 0.44
N GLU A 310 -13.90 -14.80 -0.46
CA GLU A 310 -15.02 -14.46 -1.34
C GLU A 310 -16.30 -14.14 -0.57
N ASP A 311 -16.66 -14.96 0.42
CA ASP A 311 -17.86 -14.74 1.23
C ASP A 311 -17.77 -13.44 2.05
N ILE A 312 -16.58 -13.12 2.56
CA ILE A 312 -16.34 -11.86 3.29
C ILE A 312 -16.54 -10.68 2.34
N LEU A 313 -15.94 -10.71 1.14
CA LEU A 313 -16.09 -9.65 0.14
C LEU A 313 -17.55 -9.49 -0.30
N LYS A 314 -18.23 -10.60 -0.63
CA LYS A 314 -19.66 -10.56 -1.04
C LYS A 314 -20.56 -9.97 0.04
N GLN A 315 -20.34 -10.33 1.31
CA GLN A 315 -21.09 -9.75 2.43
C GLN A 315 -20.77 -8.29 2.66
N HIS A 316 -19.51 -7.92 2.49
CA HIS A 316 -19.07 -6.53 2.56
C HIS A 316 -19.77 -5.68 1.49
N TRP A 317 -19.71 -6.11 0.24
CA TRP A 317 -20.38 -5.42 -0.88
C TRP A 317 -21.88 -5.38 -0.76
N ALA A 318 -22.51 -6.46 -0.29
CA ALA A 318 -23.96 -6.48 -0.05
C ALA A 318 -24.39 -5.47 1.02
N LYS A 319 -23.53 -5.19 2.01
CA LYS A 319 -23.81 -4.24 3.09
C LYS A 319 -23.51 -2.79 2.70
N TYR A 320 -22.37 -2.54 2.06
CA TYR A 320 -21.85 -1.18 1.85
C TYR A 320 -21.93 -0.70 0.40
N GLY A 321 -22.34 -1.54 -0.54
CA GLY A 321 -22.12 -1.34 -1.96
C GLY A 321 -20.67 -1.66 -2.35
N ARG A 322 -20.38 -1.62 -3.64
CA ARG A 322 -19.05 -1.90 -4.18
C ARG A 322 -18.47 -0.70 -4.90
N ASN A 323 -17.23 -0.39 -4.60
CA ASN A 323 -16.40 0.48 -5.41
C ASN A 323 -15.62 -0.40 -6.39
N TYR A 324 -16.08 -0.49 -7.64
CA TYR A 324 -15.29 -1.07 -8.70
C TYR A 324 -14.12 -0.15 -8.97
N PHE A 325 -12.92 -0.67 -8.90
CA PHE A 325 -11.70 0.14 -8.97
C PHE A 325 -10.70 -0.47 -9.94
N THR A 326 -10.01 0.38 -10.69
CA THR A 326 -8.81 0.03 -11.46
C THR A 326 -7.87 1.22 -11.54
N ARG A 327 -6.59 0.94 -11.72
CA ARG A 327 -5.55 1.93 -12.03
C ARG A 327 -4.89 1.54 -13.35
N TYR A 328 -4.76 2.51 -14.23
CA TYR A 328 -4.04 2.40 -15.49
C TYR A 328 -2.77 3.23 -15.41
N ASP A 329 -1.61 2.60 -15.53
CA ASP A 329 -0.31 3.26 -15.59
C ASP A 329 0.16 3.30 -17.05
N TYR A 330 0.54 4.48 -17.51
CA TYR A 330 1.17 4.73 -18.82
C TYR A 330 2.59 5.18 -18.54
N GLU A 331 3.51 4.23 -18.54
CA GLU A 331 4.91 4.42 -18.15
C GLU A 331 5.77 4.85 -19.33
N GLU A 332 6.96 5.41 -19.04
CA GLU A 332 7.95 5.83 -20.03
C GLU A 332 7.38 6.77 -21.10
N CYS A 333 6.45 7.63 -20.74
CA CYS A 333 5.90 8.65 -21.64
C CYS A 333 6.83 9.88 -21.70
N ALA A 334 6.78 10.62 -22.82
CA ALA A 334 7.48 11.89 -22.92
C ALA A 334 6.92 12.90 -21.91
N SER A 335 7.80 13.51 -21.11
CA SER A 335 7.40 14.37 -19.98
C SER A 335 6.64 15.64 -20.44
N ASP A 336 7.09 16.30 -21.53
CA ASP A 336 6.49 17.55 -21.98
C ASP A 336 5.03 17.41 -22.43
N PRO A 337 4.68 16.44 -23.32
CA PRO A 337 3.28 16.19 -23.67
C PRO A 337 2.41 15.80 -22.48
N CYS A 338 2.95 15.00 -21.53
CA CYS A 338 2.21 14.63 -20.33
C CYS A 338 1.93 15.83 -19.43
N ASN A 339 2.90 16.72 -19.25
CA ASN A 339 2.71 17.99 -18.52
C ASN A 339 1.71 18.90 -19.23
N GLU A 340 1.72 18.95 -20.57
CA GLU A 340 0.74 19.70 -21.35
C GLU A 340 -0.67 19.14 -21.16
N MET A 341 -0.83 17.82 -21.20
CA MET A 341 -2.10 17.14 -20.92
C MET A 341 -2.66 17.56 -19.56
N MET A 342 -1.84 17.47 -18.50
CA MET A 342 -2.28 17.82 -17.15
C MET A 342 -2.70 19.29 -17.06
N ARG A 343 -1.95 20.22 -17.69
CA ARG A 343 -2.31 21.65 -17.73
C ARG A 343 -3.61 21.91 -18.51
N ALA A 344 -3.75 21.28 -19.68
CA ALA A 344 -4.94 21.43 -20.50
C ALA A 344 -6.19 20.91 -19.80
N LEU A 345 -6.08 19.77 -19.11
CA LEU A 345 -7.18 19.21 -18.32
C LEU A 345 -7.50 20.10 -17.11
N GLU A 346 -6.49 20.56 -16.35
CA GLU A 346 -6.70 21.48 -15.22
C GLU A 346 -7.42 22.75 -15.67
N GLN A 347 -7.01 23.35 -16.80
CA GLN A 347 -7.67 24.53 -17.37
C GLN A 347 -9.12 24.24 -17.74
N ARG A 348 -9.39 23.14 -18.45
CA ARG A 348 -10.75 22.74 -18.83
C ARG A 348 -11.66 22.52 -17.62
N MET A 349 -11.14 21.96 -16.54
CA MET A 349 -11.88 21.73 -15.30
C MET A 349 -12.32 23.04 -14.62
N THR A 350 -11.65 24.17 -14.91
CA THR A 350 -12.01 25.49 -14.38
C THR A 350 -12.96 26.27 -15.28
N GLU A 351 -13.29 25.77 -16.48
CA GLU A 351 -14.21 26.43 -17.41
C GLU A 351 -15.64 26.49 -16.86
N PRO A 352 -16.35 27.61 -17.05
CA PRO A 352 -17.76 27.71 -16.68
C PRO A 352 -18.58 26.58 -17.33
N GLY A 353 -19.34 25.82 -16.51
CA GLY A 353 -20.19 24.75 -17.00
C GLY A 353 -19.50 23.37 -17.05
N PHE A 354 -18.21 23.25 -16.71
CA PHE A 354 -17.59 21.92 -16.55
C PHE A 354 -18.21 21.17 -15.38
N VAL A 355 -18.33 21.80 -14.21
CA VAL A 355 -19.17 21.29 -13.14
C VAL A 355 -20.64 21.38 -13.57
N GLY A 356 -21.37 20.27 -13.45
CA GLY A 356 -22.73 20.11 -14.00
C GLY A 356 -22.78 19.56 -15.44
N SER A 357 -21.63 19.46 -16.14
CA SER A 357 -21.59 18.84 -17.47
C SER A 357 -21.87 17.34 -17.38
N GLN A 358 -22.43 16.79 -18.48
CA GLN A 358 -22.76 15.39 -18.61
C GLN A 358 -21.82 14.70 -19.60
N HIS A 359 -21.34 13.53 -19.24
CA HIS A 359 -20.49 12.68 -20.08
C HIS A 359 -21.10 11.28 -20.15
N SER A 360 -21.25 10.76 -21.35
CA SER A 360 -21.93 9.48 -21.58
C SER A 360 -21.01 8.48 -22.26
N ALA A 361 -21.12 7.22 -21.82
CA ALA A 361 -20.50 6.09 -22.48
C ALA A 361 -21.42 4.87 -22.36
N GLY A 362 -21.71 4.24 -23.49
CA GLY A 362 -22.73 3.19 -23.55
C GLY A 362 -24.10 3.69 -23.08
N SER A 363 -24.68 3.00 -22.12
CA SER A 363 -25.96 3.36 -21.51
C SER A 363 -25.86 4.23 -20.26
N LYS A 364 -24.62 4.51 -19.77
CA LYS A 364 -24.40 5.32 -18.55
C LYS A 364 -24.10 6.78 -18.89
N THR A 365 -24.63 7.68 -18.05
CA THR A 365 -24.34 9.12 -18.11
C THR A 365 -23.88 9.57 -16.72
N TYR A 366 -22.78 10.27 -16.68
CA TYR A 366 -22.15 10.78 -15.47
C TYR A 366 -22.22 12.31 -15.47
N THR A 367 -22.79 12.89 -14.42
CA THR A 367 -22.83 14.35 -14.22
C THR A 367 -21.73 14.79 -13.29
N VAL A 368 -20.87 15.71 -13.70
CA VAL A 368 -19.76 16.21 -12.89
C VAL A 368 -20.30 17.02 -11.71
N LYS A 369 -19.94 16.61 -10.50
CA LYS A 369 -20.28 17.26 -9.23
C LYS A 369 -19.15 18.14 -8.71
N VAL A 370 -17.91 17.63 -8.76
CA VAL A 370 -16.71 18.34 -8.30
C VAL A 370 -15.61 18.12 -9.33
N ALA A 371 -14.84 19.16 -9.61
CA ALA A 371 -13.64 19.10 -10.42
C ALA A 371 -12.59 20.00 -9.77
N ASP A 372 -11.48 19.41 -9.30
CA ASP A 372 -10.44 20.15 -8.61
C ASP A 372 -9.04 19.55 -8.83
N ASN A 373 -8.02 20.36 -8.57
CA ASN A 373 -6.68 19.85 -8.34
C ASN A 373 -6.52 19.71 -6.82
N PHE A 374 -6.58 18.46 -6.34
CA PHE A 374 -6.68 18.14 -4.92
C PHE A 374 -5.59 18.83 -4.11
N SER A 375 -6.00 19.48 -3.07
CA SER A 375 -5.12 20.12 -2.09
C SER A 375 -5.53 19.71 -0.69
N TYR A 376 -4.55 19.49 0.16
CA TYR A 376 -4.75 19.00 1.52
C TYR A 376 -4.14 19.94 2.52
N MET A 377 -4.90 20.32 3.52
CA MET A 377 -4.41 20.98 4.73
C MET A 377 -4.40 19.96 5.86
N ASP A 378 -3.23 19.66 6.38
CA ASP A 378 -3.11 18.72 7.51
C ASP A 378 -3.83 19.29 8.74
N PRO A 379 -4.78 18.56 9.34
CA PRO A 379 -5.56 19.05 10.48
C PRO A 379 -4.75 19.14 11.77
N ILE A 380 -3.52 18.61 11.80
CA ILE A 380 -2.66 18.58 12.99
C ILE A 380 -1.67 19.74 12.98
N ASP A 381 -0.81 19.82 11.96
CA ASP A 381 0.27 20.81 11.88
C ASP A 381 -0.04 22.00 10.95
N ARG A 382 -1.20 21.97 10.27
CA ARG A 382 -1.65 22.99 9.31
C ARG A 382 -0.76 23.14 8.07
N SER A 383 0.14 22.20 7.83
CA SER A 383 0.89 22.16 6.58
C SER A 383 -0.05 21.95 5.39
N VAL A 384 0.34 22.51 4.23
CA VAL A 384 -0.50 22.49 3.02
C VAL A 384 0.25 21.78 1.90
N ALA A 385 -0.35 20.72 1.38
CA ALA A 385 0.10 20.04 0.16
C ALA A 385 -0.82 20.40 -1.00
N MET A 386 -0.28 21.15 -1.97
CA MET A 386 -1.01 21.62 -3.15
C MET A 386 -0.83 20.68 -4.34
N LYS A 387 -1.80 20.67 -5.27
CA LYS A 387 -1.70 20.01 -6.58
C LYS A 387 -1.36 18.53 -6.50
N GLN A 388 -2.08 17.79 -5.67
CA GLN A 388 -1.83 16.38 -5.42
C GLN A 388 -2.46 15.42 -6.44
N GLY A 389 -3.19 15.96 -7.43
CA GLY A 389 -3.79 15.23 -8.54
C GLY A 389 -5.08 15.87 -9.02
N LEU A 390 -5.36 15.78 -10.31
CA LEU A 390 -6.61 16.23 -10.90
C LEU A 390 -7.70 15.23 -10.57
N ARG A 391 -8.80 15.72 -9.97
CA ARG A 391 -9.89 14.89 -9.47
C ARG A 391 -11.24 15.36 -10.01
N ILE A 392 -12.00 14.43 -10.59
CA ILE A 392 -13.37 14.63 -11.03
C ILE A 392 -14.26 13.66 -10.26
N ILE A 393 -15.25 14.19 -9.55
CA ILE A 393 -16.24 13.41 -8.80
C ILE A 393 -17.59 13.63 -9.45
N PHE A 394 -18.33 12.55 -9.70
CA PHE A 394 -19.65 12.57 -10.30
C PHE A 394 -20.74 12.49 -9.23
N GLU A 395 -22.00 12.81 -9.61
CA GLU A 395 -23.15 12.84 -8.69
C GLU A 395 -23.45 11.47 -8.05
N ASP A 396 -23.17 10.37 -8.76
CA ASP A 396 -23.35 9.01 -8.27
C ASP A 396 -22.25 8.58 -7.26
N GLY A 397 -21.22 9.44 -7.06
CA GLY A 397 -20.06 9.16 -6.21
C GLY A 397 -18.91 8.46 -6.92
N SER A 398 -19.03 8.17 -8.22
CA SER A 398 -17.90 7.66 -9.03
C SER A 398 -16.86 8.75 -9.21
N ARG A 399 -15.59 8.34 -9.43
CA ARG A 399 -14.47 9.30 -9.51
C ARG A 399 -13.48 8.92 -10.60
N ILE A 400 -12.88 9.95 -11.18
CA ILE A 400 -11.70 9.86 -12.04
C ILE A 400 -10.59 10.69 -11.38
N VAL A 401 -9.39 10.13 -11.25
CA VAL A 401 -8.22 10.85 -10.77
C VAL A 401 -7.08 10.67 -11.76
N LEU A 402 -6.38 11.76 -12.10
CA LEU A 402 -5.16 11.71 -12.90
C LEU A 402 -4.01 12.28 -12.09
N ARG A 403 -2.88 11.55 -12.10
CA ARG A 403 -1.63 11.98 -11.50
C ARG A 403 -0.49 11.78 -12.49
N LEU A 404 0.48 12.66 -12.42
CA LEU A 404 1.73 12.53 -13.14
C LEU A 404 2.83 12.26 -12.13
N SER A 405 3.55 11.16 -12.30
CA SER A 405 4.69 10.79 -11.45
C SER A 405 5.93 10.53 -12.31
N GLY A 406 7.10 10.77 -11.73
CA GLY A 406 8.37 10.56 -12.40
C GLY A 406 8.67 11.67 -13.41
N THR A 407 9.73 12.39 -13.14
CA THR A 407 10.42 13.29 -14.10
C THR A 407 11.89 12.88 -14.18
N GLY A 408 12.16 11.61 -13.79
CA GLY A 408 13.50 11.05 -13.75
C GLY A 408 14.04 10.66 -15.13
N SER A 409 15.18 10.00 -15.15
CA SER A 409 15.89 9.58 -16.35
C SER A 409 15.13 8.64 -17.29
N SER A 410 14.03 8.04 -16.82
CA SER A 410 13.21 7.05 -17.56
C SER A 410 11.87 7.59 -18.10
N GLY A 411 11.65 8.92 -18.10
CA GLY A 411 10.39 9.51 -18.56
C GLY A 411 9.33 9.68 -17.49
N ALA A 412 8.12 10.12 -17.91
CA ALA A 412 6.97 10.34 -17.03
C ALA A 412 6.03 9.14 -17.02
N THR A 413 5.37 8.92 -15.90
CA THR A 413 4.27 7.95 -15.77
C THR A 413 2.98 8.71 -15.52
N VAL A 414 2.01 8.57 -16.42
CA VAL A 414 0.63 9.02 -16.20
C VAL A 414 -0.14 7.92 -15.51
N ARG A 415 -0.75 8.24 -14.38
CA ARG A 415 -1.61 7.32 -13.62
C ARG A 415 -3.04 7.79 -13.67
N LEU A 416 -3.90 6.94 -14.22
CA LEU A 416 -5.35 7.14 -14.29
C LEU A 416 -6.02 6.17 -13.32
N TYR A 417 -6.75 6.72 -12.35
CA TYR A 417 -7.50 5.96 -11.35
C TYR A 417 -9.00 6.10 -11.63
N ILE A 418 -9.68 4.98 -11.66
CA ILE A 418 -11.12 4.87 -11.92
C ILE A 418 -11.78 4.20 -10.71
N ASP A 419 -12.75 4.88 -10.13
CA ASP A 419 -13.55 4.43 -8.99
C ASP A 419 -15.03 4.55 -9.34
N SER A 420 -15.70 3.45 -9.69
CA SER A 420 -17.12 3.40 -10.03
C SER A 420 -17.91 2.77 -8.87
N TYR A 421 -18.75 3.55 -8.24
CA TYR A 421 -19.58 3.08 -7.13
C TYR A 421 -20.91 2.51 -7.63
N GLU A 422 -21.23 1.32 -7.11
CA GLU A 422 -22.50 0.63 -7.32
C GLU A 422 -23.13 0.23 -5.99
N ALA A 423 -24.39 0.61 -5.80
CA ALA A 423 -25.13 0.29 -4.58
C ALA A 423 -25.85 -1.06 -4.65
N THR A 424 -26.24 -1.51 -5.84
CA THR A 424 -27.11 -2.66 -6.06
C THR A 424 -26.47 -3.75 -6.92
N ASP A 425 -25.80 -3.37 -8.01
CA ASP A 425 -25.08 -4.32 -8.89
C ASP A 425 -23.65 -4.54 -8.40
N VAL A 426 -23.53 -5.19 -7.23
CA VAL A 426 -22.26 -5.33 -6.52
C VAL A 426 -21.50 -6.62 -6.87
N PHE A 427 -22.12 -7.52 -7.66
CA PHE A 427 -21.53 -8.83 -8.04
C PHE A 427 -21.21 -8.93 -9.54
N GLY A 428 -21.32 -7.82 -10.27
CA GLY A 428 -20.99 -7.73 -11.68
C GLY A 428 -19.50 -7.99 -11.96
N ASP A 429 -19.20 -8.27 -13.22
CA ASP A 429 -17.81 -8.33 -13.70
C ASP A 429 -17.17 -6.95 -13.65
N ALA A 430 -15.99 -6.85 -13.02
CA ALA A 430 -15.33 -5.57 -12.77
C ALA A 430 -14.98 -4.83 -14.06
N GLN A 431 -14.53 -5.53 -15.11
CA GLN A 431 -14.17 -4.91 -16.37
C GLN A 431 -15.40 -4.32 -17.08
N VAL A 432 -16.52 -5.06 -17.05
CA VAL A 432 -17.79 -4.61 -17.62
C VAL A 432 -18.33 -3.38 -16.87
N MET A 433 -18.25 -3.42 -15.54
CA MET A 433 -18.77 -2.32 -14.70
C MET A 433 -17.93 -1.04 -14.79
N LEU A 434 -16.62 -1.18 -14.97
CA LEU A 434 -15.70 -0.04 -15.08
C LEU A 434 -15.67 0.59 -16.49
N TRP A 435 -15.95 -0.19 -17.52
CA TRP A 435 -15.80 0.24 -18.92
C TRP A 435 -16.41 1.60 -19.23
N PRO A 436 -17.67 1.93 -18.85
CA PRO A 436 -18.24 3.22 -19.18
C PRO A 436 -17.48 4.41 -18.60
N LEU A 437 -16.99 4.27 -17.34
CA LEU A 437 -16.25 5.34 -16.68
C LEU A 437 -14.82 5.46 -17.22
N ILE A 438 -14.20 4.34 -17.62
CA ILE A 438 -12.89 4.33 -18.31
C ILE A 438 -13.01 5.11 -19.62
N ASP A 439 -14.03 4.84 -20.44
CA ASP A 439 -14.24 5.53 -21.70
C ASP A 439 -14.44 7.04 -21.49
N VAL A 440 -15.26 7.45 -20.54
CA VAL A 440 -15.42 8.85 -20.14
C VAL A 440 -14.08 9.48 -19.71
N ALA A 441 -13.27 8.77 -18.95
CA ALA A 441 -11.96 9.26 -18.49
C ALA A 441 -11.00 9.51 -19.66
N LEU A 442 -10.96 8.57 -20.61
CA LEU A 442 -10.12 8.69 -21.82
C LEU A 442 -10.59 9.84 -22.72
N GLN A 443 -11.90 10.02 -22.88
CA GLN A 443 -12.48 11.15 -23.64
C GLN A 443 -12.16 12.51 -22.98
N ILE A 444 -12.31 12.63 -21.66
CA ILE A 444 -12.04 13.86 -20.94
C ILE A 444 -10.56 14.20 -20.96
N SER A 445 -9.68 13.24 -20.67
CA SER A 445 -8.23 13.47 -20.55
C SER A 445 -7.52 13.59 -21.90
N GLN A 446 -8.08 13.05 -22.98
CA GLN A 446 -7.41 12.88 -24.27
C GLN A 446 -6.05 12.19 -24.16
N LEU A 447 -5.93 11.25 -23.22
CA LEU A 447 -4.68 10.62 -22.81
C LEU A 447 -3.91 10.04 -23.99
N GLN A 448 -4.57 9.31 -24.91
CA GLN A 448 -3.95 8.75 -26.11
C GLN A 448 -3.26 9.81 -26.97
N LYS A 449 -3.89 10.97 -27.16
CA LYS A 449 -3.33 12.09 -27.96
C LYS A 449 -1.98 12.57 -27.41
N TYR A 450 -1.86 12.65 -26.09
CA TYR A 450 -0.67 13.20 -25.44
C TYR A 450 0.39 12.16 -25.16
N THR A 451 0.03 10.92 -24.83
CA THR A 451 0.98 9.85 -24.51
C THR A 451 1.43 9.08 -25.76
N GLY A 452 0.63 9.13 -26.85
CA GLY A 452 0.85 8.30 -28.04
C GLY A 452 0.63 6.80 -27.81
N ARG A 453 0.04 6.42 -26.67
CA ARG A 453 -0.19 5.03 -26.30
C ARG A 453 -1.67 4.68 -26.42
N ASP A 454 -1.95 3.54 -27.06
CA ASP A 454 -3.31 3.02 -27.25
C ASP A 454 -3.82 2.23 -26.03
N ALA A 455 -2.90 1.77 -25.17
CA ALA A 455 -3.21 0.98 -23.99
C ALA A 455 -2.25 1.32 -22.83
N PRO A 456 -2.66 1.09 -21.57
CA PRO A 456 -1.78 1.21 -20.42
C PRO A 456 -0.69 0.13 -20.43
N THR A 457 0.45 0.43 -19.80
CA THR A 457 1.55 -0.52 -19.59
C THR A 457 1.26 -1.47 -18.44
N VAL A 458 0.60 -0.97 -17.41
CA VAL A 458 0.17 -1.75 -16.24
C VAL A 458 -1.29 -1.46 -15.92
N ILE A 459 -2.03 -2.51 -15.59
CA ILE A 459 -3.40 -2.46 -15.07
C ILE A 459 -3.43 -3.13 -13.70
N THR A 460 -3.97 -2.42 -12.70
CA THR A 460 -4.20 -2.96 -11.34
C THR A 460 -5.62 -2.72 -10.88
#